data_c335f963632a391fc1b9140165e71796
#
_entry.id   c335f963632a391fc1b9140165e71796
#
_cell.length_a   1.000
_cell.length_b   1.000
_cell.length_c   1.000
_cell.angle_alpha   90.00
_cell.angle_beta   90.00
_cell.angle_gamma   90.00
#
_symmetry.space_group_name_H-M   'P 1'
#
loop_
_entity.id
_entity.type
_entity.pdbx_description
1 polymer ?
#
loop_
_entity_poly.entity_id
_entity_poly.type
_entity_poly.pdbx_seq_one_letter_code
_entity_poly.pdbx_strand_id
1 'polypeptide(L)'
;TEAGVPVVCMDFYNDTINLDTVISNSFYGTYALTNYLLRMGHKKIAYVGTIGMTNSITDRYLGYVKSLVEHLVPVREDYVIDDRDTQTGRMDLDKFFRLPEDMPTAFVCNCDLAASYLVRKLQANGYRVPEDVSVVGFDNYLFPGLCDIGITTYEVNIGEMARRVVHKIVRKIANENYTAGVFIVDGHVVVKDSVARK
;
A
#
# COMPACT_ATOMS: atom_id res chain seq x y z
N THR A 1 -10.53 -24.18 -14.12
CA THR A 1 -11.07 -23.41 -15.26
C THR A 1 -11.74 -24.38 -16.23
N GLU A 2 -12.94 -24.09 -16.75
CA GLU A 2 -13.67 -24.94 -17.70
C GLU A 2 -12.85 -25.22 -18.97
N ALA A 3 -11.95 -24.33 -19.33
CA ALA A 3 -11.09 -24.48 -20.52
C ALA A 3 -9.77 -25.27 -20.29
N GLY A 4 -9.52 -25.81 -19.10
CA GLY A 4 -8.29 -26.55 -18.80
C GLY A 4 -6.99 -25.70 -18.85
N VAL A 5 -7.12 -24.37 -18.95
CA VAL A 5 -5.95 -23.47 -18.99
C VAL A 5 -5.41 -23.26 -17.57
N PRO A 6 -4.11 -23.46 -17.30
CA PRO A 6 -3.52 -23.20 -16.00
C PRO A 6 -3.58 -21.71 -15.65
N VAL A 7 -4.07 -21.40 -14.45
CA VAL A 7 -4.21 -20.03 -13.95
C VAL A 7 -3.49 -19.90 -12.62
N VAL A 8 -2.77 -18.80 -12.44
CA VAL A 8 -2.17 -18.33 -11.18
C VAL A 8 -2.54 -16.86 -11.01
N CYS A 9 -3.06 -16.50 -9.85
CA CYS A 9 -3.35 -15.10 -9.52
C CYS A 9 -2.07 -14.37 -9.08
N MET A 10 -1.96 -13.10 -9.43
CA MET A 10 -0.87 -12.23 -8.98
C MET A 10 -1.44 -10.98 -8.32
N ASP A 11 -0.96 -10.68 -7.12
CA ASP A 11 -1.37 -9.58 -6.23
C ASP A 11 -2.89 -9.55 -5.92
N PHE A 12 -3.52 -10.70 -6.02
CA PHE A 12 -4.93 -10.90 -5.74
C PHE A 12 -5.16 -12.29 -5.14
N TYR A 13 -6.00 -12.40 -4.12
CA TYR A 13 -6.45 -13.68 -3.56
C TYR A 13 -7.95 -13.67 -3.32
N ASN A 14 -8.55 -14.87 -3.33
CA ASN A 14 -9.97 -15.07 -3.03
C ASN A 14 -10.12 -16.49 -2.43
N ASP A 15 -10.80 -16.58 -1.30
CA ASP A 15 -11.01 -17.85 -0.57
C ASP A 15 -12.06 -18.76 -1.23
N THR A 16 -12.91 -18.20 -2.10
CA THR A 16 -13.91 -18.99 -2.83
C THR A 16 -13.34 -19.69 -4.06
N ILE A 17 -12.12 -19.32 -4.49
CA ILE A 17 -11.46 -19.87 -5.67
C ILE A 17 -10.16 -20.56 -5.23
N ASN A 18 -10.11 -21.89 -5.34
CA ASN A 18 -8.90 -22.64 -5.01
C ASN A 18 -7.84 -22.53 -6.12
N LEU A 19 -7.25 -21.33 -6.24
CA LEU A 19 -6.17 -21.04 -7.19
C LEU A 19 -4.88 -20.72 -6.45
N ASP A 20 -3.76 -21.03 -7.12
CA ASP A 20 -2.48 -20.49 -6.68
C ASP A 20 -2.46 -18.99 -6.80
N THR A 21 -1.92 -18.36 -5.79
CA THR A 21 -1.81 -16.91 -5.71
C THR A 21 -0.42 -16.53 -5.23
N VAL A 22 0.16 -15.51 -5.85
CA VAL A 22 1.40 -14.86 -5.40
C VAL A 22 1.08 -13.41 -5.10
N ILE A 23 1.28 -12.99 -3.85
CA ILE A 23 0.97 -11.62 -3.39
C ILE A 23 2.19 -10.95 -2.78
N SER A 24 2.22 -9.63 -2.82
CA SER A 24 3.13 -8.82 -2.00
C SER A 24 2.73 -8.87 -0.53
N ASN A 25 3.70 -8.73 0.38
CA ASN A 25 3.42 -8.65 1.82
C ASN A 25 2.87 -7.27 2.19
N SER A 26 1.65 -6.99 1.74
CA SER A 26 0.95 -5.71 1.90
C SER A 26 0.77 -5.33 3.37
N PHE A 27 0.37 -6.28 4.20
CA PHE A 27 0.17 -6.07 5.64
C PHE A 27 1.49 -5.67 6.33
N TYR A 28 2.55 -6.47 6.15
CA TYR A 28 3.83 -6.21 6.82
C TYR A 28 4.49 -4.93 6.29
N GLY A 29 4.42 -4.67 4.99
CA GLY A 29 5.02 -3.47 4.39
C GLY A 29 4.45 -2.19 4.99
N THR A 30 3.13 -2.09 5.11
CA THR A 30 2.49 -0.91 5.71
C THR A 30 2.70 -0.85 7.22
N TYR A 31 2.70 -2.00 7.92
CA TYR A 31 3.10 -2.07 9.32
C TYR A 31 4.52 -1.52 9.54
N ALA A 32 5.47 -1.90 8.70
CA ALA A 32 6.86 -1.43 8.79
C ALA A 32 6.98 0.07 8.51
N LEU A 33 6.27 0.60 7.51
CA LEU A 33 6.23 2.04 7.19
C LEU A 33 5.60 2.86 8.33
N THR A 34 4.51 2.38 8.92
CA THR A 34 3.84 3.05 10.04
C THR A 34 4.75 3.05 11.28
N ASN A 35 5.42 1.93 11.57
CA ASN A 35 6.43 1.84 12.62
C ASN A 35 7.60 2.80 12.37
N TYR A 36 8.00 2.97 11.12
CA TYR A 36 9.04 3.95 10.76
C TYR A 36 8.59 5.37 11.12
N LEU A 37 7.37 5.78 10.76
CA LEU A 37 6.84 7.09 11.12
C LEU A 37 6.73 7.29 12.64
N LEU A 38 6.30 6.26 13.38
CA LEU A 38 6.23 6.31 14.85
C LEU A 38 7.63 6.49 15.48
N ARG A 39 8.65 5.80 14.95
CA ARG A 39 10.05 6.00 15.38
C ARG A 39 10.60 7.39 15.02
N MET A 40 10.09 8.02 13.96
CA MET A 40 10.39 9.40 13.59
C MET A 40 9.67 10.43 14.49
N GLY A 41 8.83 9.99 15.44
CA GLY A 41 8.18 10.83 16.44
C GLY A 41 6.72 11.18 16.11
N HIS A 42 6.19 10.77 14.96
CA HIS A 42 4.81 11.04 14.59
C HIS A 42 3.82 10.29 15.48
N LYS A 43 2.78 11.00 15.97
CA LYS A 43 1.69 10.45 16.77
C LYS A 43 0.31 10.65 16.12
N LYS A 44 0.19 11.64 15.25
CA LYS A 44 -0.99 11.91 14.43
C LYS A 44 -0.70 11.42 13.02
N ILE A 45 -1.13 10.21 12.69
CA ILE A 45 -0.85 9.54 11.41
C ILE A 45 -2.17 9.17 10.77
N ALA A 46 -2.41 9.59 9.53
CA ALA A 46 -3.59 9.25 8.75
C ALA A 46 -3.27 8.17 7.70
N TYR A 47 -4.28 7.42 7.28
CA TYR A 47 -4.21 6.45 6.19
C TYR A 47 -4.97 6.97 4.97
N VAL A 48 -4.40 6.78 3.77
CA VAL A 48 -5.03 7.12 2.50
C VAL A 48 -5.20 5.86 1.65
N GLY A 49 -6.45 5.48 1.47
CA GLY A 49 -6.82 4.29 0.69
C GLY A 49 -8.25 3.85 0.98
N THR A 50 -9.02 3.59 -0.05
CA THR A 50 -10.42 3.15 0.06
C THR A 50 -10.48 1.67 0.46
N ILE A 51 -10.85 1.42 1.71
CA ILE A 51 -10.89 0.07 2.31
C ILE A 51 -11.95 -0.78 1.57
N GLY A 52 -11.63 -2.06 1.35
CA GLY A 52 -12.54 -3.00 0.71
C GLY A 52 -12.49 -3.00 -0.82
N MET A 53 -11.76 -2.07 -1.45
CA MET A 53 -11.63 -2.06 -2.92
C MET A 53 -10.80 -3.21 -3.47
N THR A 54 -9.72 -3.55 -2.79
CA THR A 54 -8.90 -4.75 -3.06
C THR A 54 -8.40 -5.36 -1.77
N ASN A 55 -8.03 -6.64 -1.80
CA ASN A 55 -7.40 -7.30 -0.65
C ASN A 55 -6.13 -6.56 -0.21
N SER A 56 -5.28 -6.18 -1.16
CA SER A 56 -4.01 -5.50 -0.86
C SER A 56 -4.22 -4.14 -0.15
N ILE A 57 -5.22 -3.35 -0.53
CA ILE A 57 -5.55 -2.08 0.16
C ILE A 57 -6.03 -2.36 1.58
N THR A 58 -6.88 -3.36 1.76
CA THR A 58 -7.39 -3.75 3.09
C THR A 58 -6.26 -4.29 3.97
N ASP A 59 -5.38 -5.13 3.45
CA ASP A 59 -4.22 -5.65 4.17
C ASP A 59 -3.25 -4.53 4.57
N ARG A 60 -3.03 -3.55 3.70
CA ARG A 60 -2.23 -2.35 4.01
C ARG A 60 -2.85 -1.55 5.14
N TYR A 61 -4.16 -1.34 5.11
CA TYR A 61 -4.87 -0.67 6.21
C TYR A 61 -4.73 -1.43 7.53
N LEU A 62 -4.90 -2.75 7.53
CA LEU A 62 -4.75 -3.56 8.73
C LEU A 62 -3.32 -3.53 9.29
N GLY A 63 -2.30 -3.45 8.43
CA GLY A 63 -0.91 -3.23 8.84
C GLY A 63 -0.70 -1.89 9.56
N TYR A 64 -1.29 -0.81 9.02
CA TYR A 64 -1.32 0.51 9.65
C TYR A 64 -2.00 0.44 11.03
N VAL A 65 -3.20 -0.12 11.12
CA VAL A 65 -3.94 -0.26 12.39
C VAL A 65 -3.14 -1.04 13.42
N LYS A 66 -2.57 -2.19 13.04
CA LYS A 66 -1.75 -3.00 13.95
C LYS A 66 -0.61 -2.18 14.55
N SER A 67 0.09 -1.42 13.75
CA SER A 67 1.20 -0.57 14.22
C SER A 67 0.73 0.47 15.24
N LEU A 68 -0.39 1.17 14.98
CA LEU A 68 -0.94 2.16 15.92
C LEU A 68 -1.35 1.52 17.24
N VAL A 69 -2.04 0.37 17.19
CA VAL A 69 -2.51 -0.36 18.39
C VAL A 69 -1.33 -0.77 19.26
N GLU A 70 -0.27 -1.33 18.69
CA GLU A 70 0.92 -1.75 19.43
C GLU A 70 1.67 -0.58 20.10
N HIS A 71 1.54 0.63 19.53
CA HIS A 71 2.14 1.84 20.09
C HIS A 71 1.19 2.68 20.92
N LEU A 72 -0.02 2.15 21.22
CA LEU A 72 -1.08 2.82 22.01
C LEU A 72 -1.48 4.18 21.41
N VAL A 73 -1.42 4.30 20.07
CA VAL A 73 -1.91 5.46 19.33
C VAL A 73 -3.34 5.16 18.88
N PRO A 74 -4.32 6.04 19.18
CA PRO A 74 -5.71 5.82 18.78
C PRO A 74 -5.87 5.73 17.27
N VAL A 75 -6.63 4.73 16.80
CA VAL A 75 -7.11 4.67 15.42
C VAL A 75 -8.31 5.61 15.30
N ARG A 76 -8.23 6.58 14.40
CA ARG A 76 -9.25 7.61 14.22
C ARG A 76 -9.94 7.41 12.87
N GLU A 77 -11.27 7.41 12.86
CA GLU A 77 -12.07 7.26 11.63
C GLU A 77 -11.88 8.44 10.68
N ASP A 78 -11.77 9.66 11.21
CA ASP A 78 -11.52 10.89 10.43
C ASP A 78 -10.11 10.96 9.82
N TYR A 79 -9.22 10.02 10.18
CA TYR A 79 -7.89 9.83 9.59
C TYR A 79 -7.85 8.71 8.55
N VAL A 80 -8.98 8.11 8.21
CA VAL A 80 -9.09 7.17 7.09
C VAL A 80 -9.70 7.89 5.91
N ILE A 81 -8.93 8.07 4.84
CA ILE A 81 -9.27 8.93 3.73
C ILE A 81 -9.37 8.10 2.45
N ASP A 82 -10.51 8.19 1.78
CA ASP A 82 -10.71 7.52 0.51
C ASP A 82 -9.86 8.14 -0.60
N ASP A 83 -9.38 7.32 -1.51
CA ASP A 83 -8.59 7.72 -2.68
C ASP A 83 -9.30 7.45 -4.01
N ARG A 84 -10.39 6.70 -3.99
CA ARG A 84 -11.09 6.27 -5.21
C ARG A 84 -12.58 6.06 -5.02
N ASP A 85 -13.27 6.03 -6.15
CA ASP A 85 -14.69 5.72 -6.23
C ASP A 85 -14.92 4.22 -5.99
N THR A 86 -15.80 3.89 -5.06
CA THR A 86 -16.08 2.50 -4.66
C THR A 86 -16.83 1.69 -5.73
N GLN A 87 -17.51 2.34 -6.67
CA GLN A 87 -18.27 1.65 -7.72
C GLN A 87 -17.41 1.39 -8.96
N THR A 88 -16.56 2.36 -9.32
CA THR A 88 -15.75 2.29 -10.54
C THR A 88 -14.31 1.90 -10.30
N GLY A 89 -13.83 1.95 -9.06
CA GLY A 89 -12.42 1.77 -8.69
C GLY A 89 -11.50 2.90 -9.17
N ARG A 90 -12.06 3.93 -9.82
CA ARG A 90 -11.29 5.03 -10.39
C ARG A 90 -10.77 5.94 -9.29
N MET A 91 -9.47 6.19 -9.29
CA MET A 91 -8.84 7.14 -8.39
C MET A 91 -9.23 8.57 -8.79
N ASP A 92 -9.78 9.30 -7.84
CA ASP A 92 -10.19 10.70 -7.99
C ASP A 92 -9.96 11.44 -6.66
N LEU A 93 -8.76 11.95 -6.52
CA LEU A 93 -8.32 12.59 -5.28
C LEU A 93 -8.91 13.99 -5.09
N ASP A 94 -9.31 14.65 -6.14
CA ASP A 94 -9.98 15.95 -6.01
C ASP A 94 -11.38 15.79 -5.44
N LYS A 95 -12.06 14.71 -5.80
CA LYS A 95 -13.41 14.41 -5.35
C LYS A 95 -13.46 13.79 -3.95
N PHE A 96 -12.62 12.79 -3.68
CA PHE A 96 -12.70 11.99 -2.46
C PHE A 96 -11.72 12.44 -1.37
N PHE A 97 -10.60 13.04 -1.77
CA PHE A 97 -9.54 13.40 -0.85
C PHE A 97 -9.80 14.73 -0.15
N ARG A 98 -10.28 14.66 1.09
CA ARG A 98 -10.43 15.83 1.97
C ARG A 98 -9.38 15.80 3.06
N LEU A 99 -8.62 16.90 3.19
CA LEU A 99 -7.70 17.03 4.32
C LEU A 99 -8.52 17.10 5.61
N PRO A 100 -8.13 16.36 6.68
CA PRO A 100 -8.78 16.42 7.98
C PRO A 100 -8.68 17.83 8.59
N GLU A 101 -9.69 18.25 9.34
CA GLU A 101 -9.64 19.52 10.08
C GLU A 101 -8.51 19.54 11.12
N ASP A 102 -8.37 18.45 11.88
CA ASP A 102 -7.23 18.23 12.76
C ASP A 102 -6.11 17.56 11.94
N MET A 103 -5.25 18.38 11.33
CA MET A 103 -4.20 17.89 10.43
C MET A 103 -3.29 16.89 11.09
N PRO A 104 -3.09 15.69 10.48
CA PRO A 104 -2.08 14.74 10.91
C PRO A 104 -0.67 15.27 10.59
N THR A 105 0.32 14.78 11.27
CA THR A 105 1.73 15.10 11.02
C THR A 105 2.37 14.16 10.00
N ALA A 106 1.70 13.03 9.70
CA ALA A 106 2.14 12.09 8.67
C ALA A 106 0.96 11.36 8.02
N PHE A 107 1.18 10.91 6.78
CA PHE A 107 0.24 10.09 6.03
C PHE A 107 0.90 8.80 5.55
N VAL A 108 0.16 7.70 5.67
CA VAL A 108 0.47 6.40 5.08
C VAL A 108 -0.47 6.20 3.88
N CYS A 109 0.07 6.26 2.68
CA CYS A 109 -0.70 6.07 1.46
C CYS A 109 -0.65 4.61 1.00
N ASN A 110 -1.77 4.11 0.49
CA ASN A 110 -1.84 2.73 0.01
C ASN A 110 -0.95 2.46 -1.21
N CYS A 111 -0.55 3.48 -1.97
CA CYS A 111 0.41 3.37 -3.06
C CYS A 111 1.15 4.68 -3.33
N ASP A 112 2.25 4.64 -4.07
CA ASP A 112 3.05 5.82 -4.41
C ASP A 112 2.30 6.81 -5.29
N LEU A 113 1.38 6.33 -6.13
CA LEU A 113 0.55 7.22 -6.94
C LEU A 113 -0.36 8.08 -6.04
N ALA A 114 -1.05 7.49 -5.07
CA ALA A 114 -1.85 8.22 -4.08
C ALA A 114 -0.97 9.19 -3.27
N ALA A 115 0.23 8.75 -2.87
CA ALA A 115 1.19 9.59 -2.15
C ALA A 115 1.64 10.81 -2.99
N SER A 116 1.90 10.63 -4.29
CA SER A 116 2.31 11.72 -5.18
C SER A 116 1.22 12.79 -5.35
N TYR A 117 -0.02 12.38 -5.45
CA TYR A 117 -1.16 13.28 -5.49
C TYR A 117 -1.36 14.01 -4.16
N LEU A 118 -1.21 13.29 -3.04
CA LEU A 118 -1.29 13.89 -1.72
C LEU A 118 -0.23 14.97 -1.53
N VAL A 119 1.03 14.69 -1.89
CA VAL A 119 2.12 15.67 -1.81
C VAL A 119 1.75 16.95 -2.55
N ARG A 120 1.28 16.86 -3.79
CA ARG A 120 0.86 18.03 -4.56
C ARG A 120 -0.30 18.77 -3.90
N LYS A 121 -1.29 18.04 -3.35
CA LYS A 121 -2.42 18.66 -2.65
C LYS A 121 -2.00 19.37 -1.36
N LEU A 122 -1.10 18.78 -0.58
CA LEU A 122 -0.51 19.41 0.61
C LEU A 122 0.21 20.69 0.23
N GLN A 123 1.07 20.66 -0.78
CA GLN A 123 1.80 21.83 -1.27
C GLN A 123 0.85 22.95 -1.78
N ALA A 124 -0.20 22.60 -2.51
CA ALA A 124 -1.22 23.53 -2.96
C ALA A 124 -2.00 24.19 -1.81
N ASN A 125 -2.05 23.55 -0.63
CA ASN A 125 -2.66 24.09 0.60
C ASN A 125 -1.62 24.72 1.55
N GLY A 126 -0.38 24.95 1.10
CA GLY A 126 0.66 25.66 1.84
C GLY A 126 1.47 24.82 2.81
N TYR A 127 1.29 23.49 2.82
CA TYR A 127 2.09 22.59 3.64
C TYR A 127 3.36 22.15 2.91
N ARG A 128 4.49 22.19 3.60
CA ARG A 128 5.76 21.67 3.11
C ARG A 128 5.88 20.18 3.44
N VAL A 129 6.33 19.40 2.48
CA VAL A 129 6.67 17.98 2.65
C VAL A 129 8.17 17.84 2.44
N PRO A 130 8.93 17.34 3.45
CA PRO A 130 8.49 16.68 4.68
C PRO A 130 8.36 17.58 5.92
N GLU A 131 8.69 18.88 5.89
CA GLU A 131 8.91 19.72 7.08
C GLU A 131 7.66 19.88 7.94
N ASP A 132 6.51 20.13 7.33
CA ASP A 132 5.23 20.30 8.03
C ASP A 132 4.51 18.96 8.16
N VAL A 133 4.50 18.14 7.09
CA VAL A 133 3.81 16.87 6.99
C VAL A 133 4.67 15.83 6.29
N SER A 134 4.84 14.67 6.88
CA SER A 134 5.54 13.52 6.28
C SER A 134 4.57 12.64 5.49
N VAL A 135 5.05 12.01 4.40
CA VAL A 135 4.25 11.13 3.54
C VAL A 135 5.04 9.87 3.23
N VAL A 136 4.40 8.70 3.38
CA VAL A 136 4.95 7.43 2.89
C VAL A 136 4.00 6.78 1.90
N GLY A 137 4.55 6.10 0.92
CA GLY A 137 3.82 5.38 -0.12
C GLY A 137 4.02 3.86 -0.05
N PHE A 138 3.66 3.16 -1.12
CA PHE A 138 3.83 1.72 -1.28
C PHE A 138 4.05 1.42 -2.77
N ASP A 139 4.78 0.39 -3.11
CA ASP A 139 5.15 -0.18 -4.40
C ASP A 139 6.59 0.14 -4.85
N ASN A 140 7.16 1.28 -4.50
CA ASN A 140 8.37 1.89 -5.07
C ASN A 140 8.28 2.03 -6.60
N TYR A 141 7.10 2.37 -7.07
CA TYR A 141 6.81 2.53 -8.49
C TYR A 141 6.05 3.84 -8.75
N LEU A 142 6.75 4.79 -9.34
CA LEU A 142 6.17 6.07 -9.74
C LEU A 142 6.79 6.52 -11.07
N PHE A 143 5.95 6.95 -12.02
CA PHE A 143 6.44 7.51 -13.27
C PHE A 143 7.23 8.80 -13.02
N PRO A 144 8.36 9.01 -13.72
CA PRO A 144 9.13 10.24 -13.62
C PRO A 144 8.27 11.50 -13.83
N GLY A 145 8.48 12.52 -13.01
CA GLY A 145 7.76 13.79 -13.09
C GLY A 145 6.38 13.84 -12.42
N LEU A 146 5.93 12.75 -11.79
CA LEU A 146 4.68 12.77 -11.03
C LEU A 146 4.84 13.36 -9.62
N CYS A 147 6.05 13.37 -9.07
CA CYS A 147 6.35 13.96 -7.79
C CYS A 147 7.75 14.57 -7.81
N ASP A 148 7.89 15.77 -7.24
CA ASP A 148 9.17 16.51 -7.21
C ASP A 148 10.08 16.06 -6.07
N ILE A 149 9.55 15.28 -5.12
CA ILE A 149 10.30 14.74 -3.98
C ILE A 149 10.30 13.21 -4.01
N GLY A 150 11.38 12.62 -3.50
CA GLY A 150 11.49 11.17 -3.33
C GLY A 150 10.56 10.67 -2.23
N ILE A 151 9.55 9.85 -2.57
CA ILE A 151 8.61 9.28 -1.60
C ILE A 151 9.23 8.08 -0.91
N THR A 152 9.37 8.12 0.41
CA THR A 152 9.69 6.97 1.25
C THR A 152 8.58 5.92 1.08
N THR A 153 8.95 4.67 0.77
CA THR A 153 7.99 3.68 0.32
C THR A 153 8.38 2.26 0.75
N TYR A 154 7.48 1.30 0.55
CA TYR A 154 7.81 -0.12 0.62
C TYR A 154 7.97 -0.67 -0.79
N GLU A 155 9.18 -1.12 -1.12
CA GLU A 155 9.47 -1.71 -2.43
C GLU A 155 8.92 -3.13 -2.52
N VAL A 156 8.04 -3.36 -3.49
CA VAL A 156 7.52 -4.68 -3.83
C VAL A 156 8.52 -5.43 -4.70
N ASN A 157 8.88 -6.64 -4.34
CA ASN A 157 9.78 -7.48 -5.13
C ASN A 157 9.06 -8.12 -6.32
N ILE A 158 8.74 -7.29 -7.31
CA ILE A 158 8.01 -7.70 -8.53
C ILE A 158 8.76 -8.82 -9.27
N GLY A 159 10.10 -8.79 -9.28
CA GLY A 159 10.93 -9.82 -9.93
C GLY A 159 10.75 -11.20 -9.31
N GLU A 160 10.71 -11.27 -7.97
CA GLU A 160 10.46 -12.54 -7.27
C GLU A 160 9.00 -13.00 -7.44
N MET A 161 8.04 -12.07 -7.38
CA MET A 161 6.62 -12.39 -7.64
C MET A 161 6.45 -13.02 -9.03
N ALA A 162 7.00 -12.37 -10.06
CA ALA A 162 6.94 -12.86 -11.44
C ALA A 162 7.59 -14.25 -11.58
N ARG A 163 8.77 -14.45 -10.99
CA ARG A 163 9.46 -15.76 -11.01
C ARG A 163 8.61 -16.86 -10.39
N ARG A 164 7.97 -16.58 -9.25
CA ARG A 164 7.09 -17.54 -8.57
C ARG A 164 5.84 -17.85 -9.39
N VAL A 165 5.22 -16.85 -10.00
CA VAL A 165 4.06 -17.05 -10.89
C VAL A 165 4.44 -17.95 -12.05
N VAL A 166 5.54 -17.66 -12.77
CA VAL A 166 6.01 -18.48 -13.89
C VAL A 166 6.31 -19.91 -13.44
N HIS A 167 7.02 -20.09 -12.32
CA HIS A 167 7.31 -21.41 -11.78
C HIS A 167 6.04 -22.23 -11.51
N LYS A 168 5.02 -21.61 -10.92
CA LYS A 168 3.73 -22.27 -10.66
C LYS A 168 2.99 -22.62 -11.96
N ILE A 169 2.99 -21.75 -12.95
CA ILE A 169 2.38 -22.04 -14.26
C ILE A 169 3.06 -23.24 -14.90
N VAL A 170 4.39 -23.29 -14.90
CA VAL A 170 5.16 -24.41 -15.47
C VAL A 170 4.81 -25.72 -14.77
N ARG A 171 4.75 -25.74 -13.44
CA ARG A 171 4.36 -26.95 -12.67
C ARG A 171 2.94 -27.40 -12.98
N LYS A 172 2.00 -26.45 -13.14
CA LYS A 172 0.61 -26.77 -13.55
C LYS A 172 0.56 -27.40 -14.94
N ILE A 173 1.35 -26.89 -15.89
CA ILE A 173 1.44 -27.45 -17.25
C ILE A 173 2.03 -28.87 -17.21
N ALA A 174 3.05 -29.11 -16.39
CA ALA A 174 3.68 -30.40 -16.21
C ALA A 174 2.84 -31.43 -15.40
N ASN A 175 1.66 -31.04 -14.92
CA ASN A 175 0.80 -31.85 -14.04
C ASN A 175 1.52 -32.35 -12.77
N GLU A 176 2.46 -31.58 -12.24
CA GLU A 176 3.15 -31.94 -11.01
C GLU A 176 2.20 -31.85 -9.80
N ASN A 177 2.29 -32.86 -8.92
CA ASN A 177 1.57 -32.79 -7.65
C ASN A 177 2.19 -31.77 -6.72
N TYR A 178 1.40 -30.77 -6.32
CA TYR A 178 1.77 -29.76 -5.31
C TYR A 178 0.51 -29.19 -4.65
N THR A 179 0.66 -28.60 -3.50
CA THR A 179 -0.44 -27.94 -2.81
C THR A 179 -0.61 -26.52 -3.35
N ALA A 180 -1.80 -26.22 -3.85
CA ALA A 180 -2.17 -24.85 -4.20
C ALA A 180 -2.28 -23.98 -2.92
N GLY A 181 -2.00 -22.68 -3.04
CA GLY A 181 -2.10 -21.78 -1.91
C GLY A 181 -1.64 -20.36 -2.20
N VAL A 182 -1.75 -19.54 -1.16
CA VAL A 182 -1.29 -18.13 -1.18
C VAL A 182 0.18 -18.08 -0.80
N PHE A 183 1.00 -17.49 -1.67
CA PHE A 183 2.43 -17.30 -1.48
C PHE A 183 2.74 -15.81 -1.35
N ILE A 184 3.24 -15.44 -0.18
CA ILE A 184 3.58 -14.06 0.14
C ILE A 184 5.05 -13.82 -0.22
N VAL A 185 5.30 -12.70 -0.90
CA VAL A 185 6.64 -12.25 -1.25
C VAL A 185 6.95 -10.98 -0.46
N ASP A 186 8.03 -11.03 0.31
CA ASP A 186 8.49 -9.88 1.09
C ASP A 186 9.18 -8.85 0.18
N GLY A 187 9.02 -7.60 0.57
CA GLY A 187 9.76 -6.46 0.06
C GLY A 187 10.56 -5.79 1.18
N HIS A 188 10.89 -4.52 1.01
CA HIS A 188 11.61 -3.75 2.02
C HIS A 188 11.28 -2.26 1.97
N VAL A 189 11.52 -1.57 3.09
CA VAL A 189 11.36 -0.11 3.18
C VAL A 189 12.53 0.58 2.49
N VAL A 190 12.20 1.51 1.58
CA VAL A 190 13.15 2.40 0.88
C VAL A 190 12.93 3.81 1.41
N VAL A 191 13.87 4.30 2.21
CA VAL A 191 13.81 5.65 2.78
C VAL A 191 14.29 6.66 1.75
N LYS A 192 13.50 7.73 1.56
CA LYS A 192 13.78 8.86 0.68
C LYS A 192 13.46 10.17 1.41
N ASP A 193 13.08 11.21 0.66
CA ASP A 193 13.08 12.60 1.15
C ASP A 193 11.75 13.03 1.82
N SER A 194 10.68 12.24 1.71
CA SER A 194 9.32 12.62 2.10
C SER A 194 9.00 12.48 3.60
N VAL A 195 9.99 12.19 4.45
CA VAL A 195 9.79 12.01 5.91
C VAL A 195 10.81 12.81 6.70
N ALA A 196 10.30 13.64 7.62
CA ALA A 196 11.11 14.38 8.61
C ALA A 196 10.81 13.88 10.03
N ARG A 197 11.73 14.14 10.96
CA ARG A 197 11.54 13.85 12.39
C ARG A 197 10.66 14.90 13.05
N LYS A 198 9.76 14.46 13.97
CA LYS A 198 8.93 15.30 14.83
C LYS A 198 9.39 15.27 16.28
#